data_df76196a2b52b416d4c43a4bd7964e3f
#
_entry.id   df76196a2b52b416d4c43a4bd7964e3f
#
_cell.length_a   1.000
_cell.length_b   1.000
_cell.length_c   1.000
_cell.angle_alpha   90.00
_cell.angle_beta   90.00
_cell.angle_gamma   90.00
#
_symmetry.space_group_name_H-M   'P 1'
#
loop_
_entity.id
_entity.type
_entity.pdbx_description
1 polymer ?
#
loop_
_entity_poly.entity_id
_entity_poly.type
_entity_poly.pdbx_seq_one_letter_code
_entity_poly.pdbx_strand_id
1 'polypeptide(L)'
;MWIAPLLSSVTCVYDREISSDNCLGMVSLVVKQGQNNKFTGKTLLITGGTGTFGNAVLHRFLDTSIAEIRVFSRDEKKQHDMRLEYSNPKLRFYIGDVRDYGSLHDAMTGVDYVFHAAALKQVPSCEFYPMQALLTNAIGAENVMNASVENDVSRVVVLSTDKAVYPVNAMGISKA
;
A
#
# COMPACT_ATOMS: atom_id res chain seq x y z
N MET A 1 23.48 -0.46 4.18
CA MET A 1 23.55 -1.95 4.14
C MET A 1 22.63 -2.46 5.22
N TRP A 2 21.48 -3.06 4.92
CA TRP A 2 20.43 -3.68 5.75
C TRP A 2 19.05 -3.51 5.10
N ILE A 3 18.82 -4.20 3.98
CA ILE A 3 17.49 -4.39 3.36
C ILE A 3 17.18 -5.88 3.11
N ALA A 4 18.01 -6.79 3.61
CA ALA A 4 17.88 -8.22 3.31
C ALA A 4 16.76 -9.01 4.05
N PRO A 5 16.12 -8.57 5.15
CA PRO A 5 15.06 -9.38 5.78
C PRO A 5 13.62 -9.09 5.31
N LEU A 6 13.39 -8.15 4.38
CA LEU A 6 12.01 -7.76 3.97
C LEU A 6 11.44 -8.55 2.79
N LEU A 7 12.19 -9.50 2.24
CA LEU A 7 11.84 -10.25 1.02
C LEU A 7 10.97 -11.51 1.27
N SER A 8 10.47 -11.74 2.49
CA SER A 8 9.54 -12.84 2.78
C SER A 8 8.06 -12.51 2.55
N SER A 9 7.73 -11.31 2.06
CA SER A 9 6.35 -10.93 1.75
C SER A 9 6.04 -11.17 0.26
N VAL A 10 5.07 -12.02 -0.02
CA VAL A 10 4.50 -12.19 -1.36
C VAL A 10 3.72 -10.92 -1.69
N THR A 11 4.02 -10.31 -2.83
CA THR A 11 3.36 -9.09 -3.30
C THR A 11 2.51 -9.44 -4.52
N CYS A 12 1.22 -9.18 -4.47
CA CYS A 12 0.36 -9.23 -5.64
C CYS A 12 0.37 -7.86 -6.33
N VAL A 13 0.63 -7.83 -7.63
CA VAL A 13 0.65 -6.60 -8.44
C VAL A 13 -0.46 -6.70 -9.47
N TYR A 14 -1.35 -5.73 -9.46
CA TYR A 14 -2.30 -5.49 -10.56
C TYR A 14 -1.70 -4.44 -11.49
N ASP A 15 -1.57 -4.77 -12.77
CA ASP A 15 -1.13 -3.86 -13.83
C ASP A 15 -2.13 -3.90 -14.98
N ARG A 16 -2.68 -2.75 -15.33
CA ARG A 16 -3.70 -2.60 -16.38
C ARG A 16 -3.17 -2.93 -17.79
N GLU A 17 -1.86 -2.88 -18.00
CA GLU A 17 -1.22 -3.12 -19.31
C GLU A 17 -0.77 -4.58 -19.52
N ILE A 18 -0.92 -5.45 -18.52
CA ILE A 18 -0.49 -6.86 -18.60
C ILE A 18 -1.71 -7.78 -18.59
N SER A 19 -1.88 -8.54 -19.67
CA SER A 19 -2.84 -9.64 -19.70
C SER A 19 -2.46 -10.73 -18.69
N SER A 20 -3.45 -11.47 -18.21
CA SER A 20 -3.50 -12.37 -17.05
C SER A 20 -2.41 -13.46 -16.91
N ASP A 21 -1.45 -13.58 -17.80
CA ASP A 21 -0.57 -14.77 -17.87
C ASP A 21 0.84 -14.61 -17.28
N ASN A 22 1.20 -13.47 -16.67
CA ASN A 22 2.55 -13.21 -16.17
C ASN A 22 2.65 -12.71 -14.73
N CYS A 23 1.97 -13.36 -13.78
CA CYS A 23 2.04 -12.96 -12.35
C CYS A 23 3.36 -13.28 -11.63
N LEU A 24 4.31 -14.02 -12.22
CA LEU A 24 5.49 -14.52 -11.52
C LEU A 24 6.80 -13.74 -11.70
N GLY A 25 6.80 -12.67 -12.52
CA GLY A 25 8.05 -12.00 -12.94
C GLY A 25 8.42 -10.68 -12.24
N MET A 26 7.59 -10.09 -11.36
CA MET A 26 7.66 -8.66 -11.04
C MET A 26 8.20 -8.23 -9.66
N VAL A 27 8.79 -9.11 -8.88
CA VAL A 27 9.50 -8.70 -7.64
C VAL A 27 10.79 -7.91 -7.93
N SER A 28 11.26 -7.90 -9.17
CA SER A 28 12.53 -7.27 -9.60
C SER A 28 12.39 -5.80 -10.05
N LEU A 29 11.20 -5.21 -10.10
CA LEU A 29 10.97 -3.84 -10.61
C LEU A 29 11.01 -2.75 -9.54
N VAL A 30 11.63 -2.98 -8.41
CA VAL A 30 11.98 -1.91 -7.48
C VAL A 30 13.14 -1.12 -8.08
N VAL A 31 12.77 -0.10 -8.83
CA VAL A 31 13.59 1.06 -9.27
C VAL A 31 15.10 0.82 -9.29
N LYS A 32 15.63 0.32 -10.40
CA LYS A 32 17.04 0.48 -10.74
C LYS A 32 17.31 1.99 -10.86
N GLN A 33 18.39 2.46 -10.25
CA GLN A 33 18.90 3.81 -10.45
C GLN A 33 19.01 4.07 -11.96
N GLY A 34 18.25 5.04 -12.49
CA GLY A 34 18.22 5.39 -13.92
C GLY A 34 16.83 5.55 -14.53
N GLN A 35 15.73 5.25 -13.81
CA GLN A 35 14.35 5.38 -14.33
C GLN A 35 13.55 6.50 -13.63
N ASN A 36 14.19 7.61 -13.27
CA ASN A 36 13.52 8.71 -12.57
C ASN A 36 12.36 9.33 -13.37
N ASN A 37 12.39 9.23 -14.71
CA ASN A 37 11.39 9.88 -15.57
C ASN A 37 10.01 9.19 -15.59
N LYS A 38 9.90 7.92 -15.17
CA LYS A 38 8.61 7.18 -15.17
C LYS A 38 7.60 7.72 -14.16
N PHE A 39 8.06 8.39 -13.12
CA PHE A 39 7.21 8.92 -12.05
C PHE A 39 6.95 10.43 -12.19
N THR A 40 7.50 11.08 -13.24
CA THR A 40 7.33 12.52 -13.46
C THR A 40 5.86 12.88 -13.64
N GLY A 41 5.39 13.80 -12.80
CA GLY A 41 4.00 14.26 -12.84
C GLY A 41 2.99 13.26 -12.27
N LYS A 42 3.43 12.13 -11.68
CA LYS A 42 2.57 11.06 -11.17
C LYS A 42 2.25 11.22 -9.68
N THR A 43 1.11 10.69 -9.28
CA THR A 43 0.63 10.66 -7.90
C THR A 43 0.61 9.22 -7.38
N LEU A 44 1.20 9.00 -6.20
CA LEU A 44 1.21 7.74 -5.47
C LEU A 44 0.36 7.84 -4.21
N LEU A 45 -0.60 6.92 -4.03
CA LEU A 45 -1.30 6.72 -2.75
C LEU A 45 -0.67 5.55 -1.98
N ILE A 46 -0.38 5.76 -0.70
CA ILE A 46 0.12 4.72 0.21
C ILE A 46 -0.91 4.53 1.33
N THR A 47 -1.66 3.44 1.30
CA THR A 47 -2.53 3.09 2.43
C THR A 47 -1.70 2.44 3.53
N GLY A 48 -1.98 2.78 4.79
CA GLY A 48 -1.12 2.37 5.90
C GLY A 48 0.26 3.04 5.88
N GLY A 49 0.37 4.21 5.22
CA GLY A 49 1.62 4.94 5.01
C GLY A 49 2.33 5.37 6.30
N THR A 50 1.63 5.46 7.44
CA THR A 50 2.22 5.73 8.76
C THR A 50 2.86 4.50 9.42
N GLY A 51 2.71 3.31 8.83
CA GLY A 51 3.37 2.09 9.30
C GLY A 51 4.80 1.98 8.80
N THR A 52 5.59 1.07 9.39
CA THR A 52 7.02 0.87 9.04
C THR A 52 7.24 0.65 7.54
N PHE A 53 6.41 -0.22 6.92
CA PHE A 53 6.56 -0.53 5.49
C PHE A 53 6.12 0.64 4.60
N GLY A 54 4.96 1.26 4.91
CA GLY A 54 4.48 2.42 4.17
C GLY A 54 5.45 3.60 4.23
N ASN A 55 6.09 3.81 5.37
CA ASN A 55 7.13 4.81 5.57
C ASN A 55 8.39 4.50 4.73
N ALA A 56 8.82 3.24 4.66
CA ALA A 56 9.94 2.84 3.80
C ALA A 56 9.65 3.09 2.31
N VAL A 57 8.42 2.81 1.86
CA VAL A 57 7.97 3.13 0.50
C VAL A 57 7.98 4.64 0.27
N LEU A 58 7.41 5.43 1.19
CA LEU A 58 7.43 6.88 1.12
C LEU A 58 8.84 7.42 0.94
N HIS A 59 9.78 7.03 1.80
CA HIS A 59 11.18 7.42 1.69
C HIS A 59 11.77 7.13 0.31
N ARG A 60 11.48 5.94 -0.22
CA ARG A 60 12.01 5.53 -1.53
C ARG A 60 11.52 6.41 -2.67
N PHE A 61 10.27 6.90 -2.58
CA PHE A 61 9.69 7.73 -3.63
C PHE A 61 9.93 9.23 -3.46
N LEU A 62 10.26 9.71 -2.27
CA LEU A 62 10.54 11.14 -2.03
C LEU A 62 11.67 11.69 -2.91
N ASP A 63 12.70 10.87 -3.14
CA ASP A 63 13.87 11.24 -3.94
C ASP A 63 13.66 11.05 -5.46
N THR A 64 12.45 10.66 -5.88
CA THR A 64 12.13 10.51 -7.29
C THR A 64 11.49 11.77 -7.87
N SER A 65 11.22 11.77 -9.20
CA SER A 65 10.48 12.84 -9.89
C SER A 65 8.96 12.79 -9.68
N ILE A 66 8.46 12.00 -8.72
CA ILE A 66 7.03 11.92 -8.39
C ILE A 66 6.50 13.30 -7.98
N ALA A 67 5.29 13.64 -8.44
CA ALA A 67 4.69 14.94 -8.16
C ALA A 67 4.04 15.00 -6.78
N GLU A 68 3.32 13.93 -6.39
CA GLU A 68 2.58 13.88 -5.14
C GLU A 68 2.62 12.48 -4.52
N ILE A 69 2.71 12.41 -3.19
CA ILE A 69 2.56 11.19 -2.42
C ILE A 69 1.47 11.42 -1.38
N ARG A 70 0.40 10.63 -1.45
CA ARG A 70 -0.71 10.63 -0.50
C ARG A 70 -0.51 9.55 0.54
N VAL A 71 -0.48 9.95 1.80
CA VAL A 71 -0.41 9.05 2.96
C VAL A 71 -1.82 8.89 3.52
N PHE A 72 -2.42 7.70 3.33
CA PHE A 72 -3.75 7.38 3.82
C PHE A 72 -3.66 6.45 5.02
N SER A 73 -4.14 6.89 6.18
CA SER A 73 -4.16 6.09 7.41
C SER A 73 -5.16 6.63 8.44
N ARG A 74 -5.46 5.79 9.44
CA ARG A 74 -6.35 6.17 10.56
C ARG A 74 -5.65 6.98 11.66
N ASP A 75 -4.32 6.92 11.70
CA ASP A 75 -3.51 7.44 12.80
C ASP A 75 -3.16 8.91 12.56
N GLU A 76 -4.02 9.80 13.05
CA GLU A 76 -3.85 11.26 12.97
C GLU A 76 -2.53 11.73 13.60
N LYS A 77 -2.19 11.15 14.77
CA LYS A 77 -0.95 11.54 15.47
C LYS A 77 0.27 11.25 14.64
N LYS A 78 0.40 10.04 14.12
CA LYS A 78 1.54 9.69 13.26
C LYS A 78 1.58 10.52 11.98
N GLN A 79 0.43 10.83 11.38
CA GLN A 79 0.39 11.74 10.22
C GLN A 79 0.89 13.13 10.57
N HIS A 80 0.53 13.66 11.75
CA HIS A 80 1.02 14.94 12.23
C HIS A 80 2.54 14.91 12.43
N ASP A 81 3.05 13.89 13.13
CA ASP A 81 4.48 13.71 13.38
C ASP A 81 5.26 13.64 12.04
N MET A 82 4.78 12.86 11.08
CA MET A 82 5.36 12.76 9.74
C MET A 82 5.34 14.09 8.97
N ARG A 83 4.26 14.87 9.10
CA ARG A 83 4.15 16.19 8.46
C ARG A 83 5.24 17.15 8.96
N LEU A 84 5.52 17.10 10.26
CA LEU A 84 6.58 17.92 10.88
C LEU A 84 7.97 17.41 10.49
N GLU A 85 8.17 16.10 10.54
CA GLU A 85 9.46 15.47 10.25
C GLU A 85 9.90 15.70 8.80
N TYR A 86 9.01 15.43 7.84
CA TYR A 86 9.38 15.51 6.43
C TYR A 86 9.31 16.92 5.86
N SER A 87 8.37 17.76 6.31
CA SER A 87 8.15 19.13 5.80
C SER A 87 8.26 19.24 4.26
N ASN A 88 7.76 18.23 3.53
CA ASN A 88 7.95 18.10 2.09
C ASN A 88 6.66 18.45 1.33
N PRO A 89 6.70 19.38 0.35
CA PRO A 89 5.51 19.84 -0.37
C PRO A 89 4.86 18.77 -1.24
N LYS A 90 5.54 17.67 -1.56
CA LYS A 90 4.96 16.53 -2.30
C LYS A 90 3.99 15.71 -1.44
N LEU A 91 4.05 15.83 -0.10
CA LEU A 91 3.26 14.99 0.80
C LEU A 91 1.89 15.58 1.05
N ARG A 92 0.88 14.71 0.91
CA ARG A 92 -0.50 14.97 1.33
C ARG A 92 -0.94 13.87 2.29
N PHE A 93 -1.65 14.27 3.33
CA PHE A 93 -2.09 13.36 4.39
C PHE A 93 -3.61 13.29 4.40
N TYR A 94 -4.13 12.07 4.32
CA TYR A 94 -5.55 11.75 4.33
C TYR A 94 -5.86 10.86 5.53
N ILE A 95 -6.73 11.33 6.41
CA ILE A 95 -7.24 10.51 7.51
C ILE A 95 -8.40 9.70 6.98
N GLY A 96 -8.31 8.38 7.07
CA GLY A 96 -9.36 7.48 6.61
C GLY A 96 -9.05 6.02 6.93
N ASP A 97 -10.06 5.18 6.76
CA ASP A 97 -10.00 3.74 6.98
C ASP A 97 -10.27 3.01 5.66
N VAL A 98 -9.45 2.01 5.30
CA VAL A 98 -9.65 1.21 4.09
C VAL A 98 -10.98 0.44 4.09
N ARG A 99 -11.62 0.28 5.24
CA ARG A 99 -12.96 -0.29 5.39
C ARG A 99 -14.08 0.66 4.97
N ASP A 100 -13.79 1.96 4.94
CA ASP A 100 -14.71 3.01 4.46
C ASP A 100 -14.39 3.33 3.00
N TYR A 101 -15.24 2.78 2.13
CA TYR A 101 -15.08 2.92 0.68
C TYR A 101 -15.13 4.37 0.22
N GLY A 102 -16.03 5.20 0.78
CA GLY A 102 -16.21 6.59 0.35
C GLY A 102 -14.95 7.41 0.59
N SER A 103 -14.40 7.38 1.80
CA SER A 103 -13.17 8.13 2.12
C SER A 103 -11.96 7.67 1.32
N LEU A 104 -11.90 6.36 1.02
CA LEU A 104 -10.84 5.78 0.22
C LEU A 104 -10.95 6.19 -1.26
N HIS A 105 -12.16 6.14 -1.83
CA HIS A 105 -12.45 6.55 -3.20
C HIS A 105 -12.09 8.02 -3.44
N ASP A 106 -12.49 8.92 -2.53
CA ASP A 106 -12.15 10.34 -2.61
C ASP A 106 -10.64 10.59 -2.58
N ALA A 107 -9.92 9.85 -1.70
CA ALA A 107 -8.46 9.94 -1.61
C ALA A 107 -7.76 9.42 -2.88
N MET A 108 -8.41 8.56 -3.69
CA MET A 108 -7.87 7.99 -4.93
C MET A 108 -8.09 8.87 -6.17
N THR A 109 -8.91 9.88 -6.11
CA THR A 109 -9.17 10.75 -7.28
C THR A 109 -7.87 11.33 -7.85
N GLY A 110 -7.55 11.00 -9.12
CA GLY A 110 -6.34 11.45 -9.79
C GLY A 110 -5.05 10.76 -9.34
N VAL A 111 -5.13 9.60 -8.70
CA VAL A 111 -3.98 8.76 -8.33
C VAL A 111 -3.58 7.88 -9.50
N ASP A 112 -2.27 7.82 -9.79
CA ASP A 112 -1.71 6.94 -10.83
C ASP A 112 -1.28 5.58 -10.28
N TYR A 113 -0.76 5.56 -9.05
CA TYR A 113 -0.22 4.35 -8.41
C TYR A 113 -0.73 4.20 -6.99
N VAL A 114 -1.03 2.96 -6.60
CA VAL A 114 -1.42 2.64 -5.22
C VAL A 114 -0.48 1.61 -4.63
N PHE A 115 -0.01 1.88 -3.42
CA PHE A 115 0.71 0.92 -2.58
C PHE A 115 -0.13 0.61 -1.33
N HIS A 116 -0.74 -0.59 -1.31
CA HIS A 116 -1.62 -0.99 -0.23
C HIS A 116 -0.85 -1.76 0.85
N ALA A 117 -0.50 -1.07 1.95
CA ALA A 117 0.17 -1.64 3.11
C ALA A 117 -0.68 -1.60 4.40
N ALA A 118 -1.93 -1.11 4.33
CA ALA A 118 -2.84 -1.14 5.46
C ALA A 118 -3.25 -2.57 5.78
N ALA A 119 -2.99 -3.04 6.99
CA ALA A 119 -3.36 -4.38 7.44
C ALA A 119 -3.35 -4.51 8.96
N LEU A 120 -4.15 -5.43 9.49
CA LEU A 120 -3.92 -6.04 10.80
C LEU A 120 -2.95 -7.21 10.62
N LYS A 121 -1.80 -7.18 11.31
CA LYS A 121 -0.68 -8.10 11.08
C LYS A 121 -0.15 -8.80 12.33
N GLN A 122 -0.63 -8.41 13.50
CA GLN A 122 -0.25 -9.06 14.76
C GLN A 122 -1.12 -10.31 14.96
N VAL A 123 -0.49 -11.50 14.93
CA VAL A 123 -1.19 -12.77 15.03
C VAL A 123 -2.08 -12.83 16.27
N PRO A 124 -1.61 -12.51 17.51
CA PRO A 124 -2.48 -12.57 18.69
C PRO A 124 -3.70 -11.65 18.58
N SER A 125 -3.53 -10.45 18.04
CA SER A 125 -4.64 -9.50 17.85
C SER A 125 -5.65 -10.00 16.81
N CYS A 126 -5.18 -10.62 15.73
CA CYS A 126 -6.06 -11.19 14.71
C CYS A 126 -6.83 -12.40 15.21
N GLU A 127 -6.21 -13.25 16.03
CA GLU A 127 -6.89 -14.36 16.69
C GLU A 127 -7.97 -13.88 17.66
N PHE A 128 -7.69 -12.83 18.42
CA PHE A 128 -8.65 -12.28 19.39
C PHE A 128 -9.79 -11.52 18.68
N TYR A 129 -9.51 -10.86 17.55
CA TYR A 129 -10.46 -10.06 16.76
C TYR A 129 -10.50 -10.51 15.29
N PRO A 130 -10.90 -11.76 14.98
CA PRO A 130 -10.79 -12.30 13.61
C PRO A 130 -11.64 -11.51 12.59
N MET A 131 -12.82 -11.02 13.01
CA MET A 131 -13.65 -10.20 12.12
C MET A 131 -13.00 -8.85 11.77
N GLN A 132 -12.24 -8.24 12.70
CA GLN A 132 -11.52 -7.01 12.39
C GLN A 132 -10.35 -7.27 11.43
N ALA A 133 -9.71 -8.44 11.54
CA ALA A 133 -8.70 -8.88 10.58
C ALA A 133 -9.31 -9.06 9.19
N LEU A 134 -10.44 -9.77 9.09
CA LEU A 134 -11.15 -9.98 7.82
C LEU A 134 -11.59 -8.65 7.19
N LEU A 135 -12.25 -7.78 7.96
CA LEU A 135 -12.72 -6.48 7.47
C LEU A 135 -11.57 -5.58 6.99
N THR A 136 -10.41 -5.63 7.64
CA THR A 136 -9.27 -4.79 7.25
C THR A 136 -8.47 -5.42 6.12
N ASN A 137 -8.17 -6.71 6.22
CA ASN A 137 -7.22 -7.37 5.32
C ASN A 137 -7.87 -7.85 4.01
N ALA A 138 -9.13 -8.36 4.07
CA ALA A 138 -9.85 -8.83 2.91
C ALA A 138 -10.74 -7.73 2.33
N ILE A 139 -11.78 -7.27 3.07
CA ILE A 139 -12.72 -6.26 2.55
C ILE A 139 -12.01 -4.92 2.29
N GLY A 140 -11.07 -4.52 3.17
CA GLY A 140 -10.26 -3.31 2.92
C GLY A 140 -9.40 -3.40 1.66
N ALA A 141 -8.84 -4.57 1.36
CA ALA A 141 -8.10 -4.78 0.10
C ALA A 141 -9.03 -4.77 -1.12
N GLU A 142 -10.22 -5.39 -1.03
CA GLU A 142 -11.26 -5.33 -2.06
C GLU A 142 -11.68 -3.88 -2.34
N ASN A 143 -11.94 -3.09 -1.30
CA ASN A 143 -12.26 -1.68 -1.44
C ASN A 143 -11.15 -0.90 -2.18
N VAL A 144 -9.88 -1.17 -1.83
CA VAL A 144 -8.73 -0.55 -2.52
C VAL A 144 -8.72 -0.90 -4.00
N MET A 145 -8.97 -2.18 -4.35
CA MET A 145 -8.99 -2.62 -5.75
C MET A 145 -10.15 -1.99 -6.52
N ASN A 146 -11.36 -2.01 -5.96
CA ASN A 146 -12.55 -1.44 -6.60
C ASN A 146 -12.39 0.08 -6.80
N ALA A 147 -11.99 0.82 -5.78
CA ALA A 147 -11.72 2.25 -5.89
C ALA A 147 -10.61 2.57 -6.89
N SER A 148 -9.60 1.68 -7.01
CA SER A 148 -8.53 1.84 -8.00
C SER A 148 -9.03 1.67 -9.42
N VAL A 149 -9.93 0.71 -9.66
CA VAL A 149 -10.56 0.50 -10.98
C VAL A 149 -11.43 1.69 -11.36
N GLU A 150 -12.26 2.18 -10.44
CA GLU A 150 -13.16 3.31 -10.69
C GLU A 150 -12.43 4.64 -10.92
N ASN A 151 -11.23 4.81 -10.33
CA ASN A 151 -10.39 6.00 -10.51
C ASN A 151 -9.30 5.85 -11.59
N ASP A 152 -9.38 4.81 -12.44
CA ASP A 152 -8.42 4.58 -13.53
C ASP A 152 -6.95 4.49 -13.07
N VAL A 153 -6.71 3.99 -11.84
CA VAL A 153 -5.35 3.79 -11.33
C VAL A 153 -4.57 2.85 -12.23
N SER A 154 -3.38 3.26 -12.65
CA SER A 154 -2.56 2.49 -13.59
C SER A 154 -2.02 1.20 -12.98
N ARG A 155 -1.58 1.24 -11.70
CA ARG A 155 -1.01 0.09 -11.00
C ARG A 155 -1.33 0.10 -9.51
N VAL A 156 -1.65 -1.10 -9.00
CA VAL A 156 -1.87 -1.34 -7.58
C VAL A 156 -0.90 -2.43 -7.12
N VAL A 157 -0.18 -2.17 -6.03
CA VAL A 157 0.67 -3.15 -5.35
C VAL A 157 0.05 -3.44 -4.00
N VAL A 158 -0.34 -4.69 -3.76
CA VAL A 158 -0.92 -5.15 -2.49
C VAL A 158 0.11 -5.97 -1.72
N LEU A 159 0.38 -5.57 -0.48
CA LEU A 159 1.31 -6.29 0.37
C LEU A 159 0.65 -7.51 0.98
N SER A 160 1.18 -8.70 0.68
CA SER A 160 0.77 -9.96 1.28
C SER A 160 1.82 -10.50 2.27
N THR A 161 1.80 -11.78 2.59
CA THR A 161 2.68 -12.43 3.57
C THR A 161 2.86 -13.91 3.21
N ASP A 162 3.99 -14.49 3.61
CA ASP A 162 4.26 -15.94 3.57
C ASP A 162 3.18 -16.76 4.30
N LYS A 163 2.60 -16.19 5.37
CA LYS A 163 1.55 -16.83 6.17
C LYS A 163 0.22 -17.01 5.44
N ALA A 164 0.06 -16.39 4.27
CA ALA A 164 -1.10 -16.58 3.41
C ALA A 164 -1.01 -17.85 2.54
N VAL A 165 0.20 -18.39 2.33
CA VAL A 165 0.44 -19.57 1.47
C VAL A 165 -0.13 -20.84 2.10
N TYR A 166 0.10 -21.04 3.41
CA TYR A 166 -0.48 -22.12 4.21
C TYR A 166 -1.07 -21.50 5.48
N PRO A 167 -2.28 -20.94 5.40
CA PRO A 167 -2.83 -20.15 6.51
C PRO A 167 -3.28 -21.05 7.66
N VAL A 168 -2.62 -20.91 8.80
CA VAL A 168 -2.92 -21.65 10.04
C VAL A 168 -3.48 -20.76 11.15
N ASN A 169 -3.65 -19.47 10.89
CA ASN A 169 -4.16 -18.48 11.84
C ASN A 169 -5.01 -17.42 11.15
N ALA A 170 -5.82 -16.69 11.94
CA ALA A 170 -6.75 -15.69 11.42
C ALA A 170 -6.06 -14.60 10.58
N MET A 171 -4.83 -14.20 10.91
CA MET A 171 -4.07 -13.24 10.13
C MET A 171 -3.72 -13.79 8.75
N GLY A 172 -3.19 -15.03 8.67
CA GLY A 172 -2.88 -15.70 7.41
C GLY A 172 -4.14 -15.92 6.56
N ILE A 173 -5.22 -16.44 7.17
CA ILE A 173 -6.52 -16.69 6.50
C ILE A 173 -7.09 -15.39 5.90
N SER A 174 -7.02 -14.28 6.63
CA SER A 174 -7.54 -12.99 6.15
C SER A 174 -6.69 -12.34 5.04
N LYS A 175 -5.54 -12.92 4.71
CA LYS A 175 -4.62 -12.44 3.67
C LYS A 175 -4.48 -13.43 2.49
N ALA A 176 -5.00 -14.66 2.65
CA ALA A 176 -5.07 -15.66 1.59
C ALA A 176 -6.20 -15.35 0.61
#